data_a61acbee893d1630be39c606e29530b0
#
_entry.id   a61acbee893d1630be39c606e29530b0
#
_cell.length_a   1.000
_cell.length_b   1.000
_cell.length_c   1.000
_cell.angle_alpha   90.00
_cell.angle_beta   90.00
_cell.angle_gamma   90.00
#
_symmetry.space_group_name_H-M   'P 1'
#
loop_
_entity.id
_entity.type
_entity.pdbx_description
1 polymer ?
#
loop_
_entity_poly.entity_id
_entity_poly.type
_entity_poly.pdbx_seq_one_letter_code
_entity_poly.pdbx_strand_id
1 'polypeptide(L)'
;MSRDSLVPGLLLAMVAAAETELAALDVTVSLGFDGTADGGDYLWIGVEDPFSASLGPAASASQEWAGSQRQTGRNESGDVWCCIEAWNGEGRMADALVRCHAILAPFASWLRVADNADVPGLLHVGVANIATDLALSGTDAVARLVFRVHFEGRI
;
A
#
# COMPACT_ATOMS: atom_id res chain seq x y z
N MET A 1 -9.89 -20.68 -14.46
CA MET A 1 -10.47 -20.30 -13.17
C MET A 1 -11.15 -18.95 -13.29
N SER A 2 -12.40 -18.86 -12.92
CA SER A 2 -13.07 -17.57 -12.72
C SER A 2 -12.41 -16.88 -11.53
N ARG A 3 -12.01 -15.63 -11.69
CA ARG A 3 -11.52 -14.81 -10.57
C ARG A 3 -12.69 -14.12 -9.91
N ASP A 4 -12.74 -14.21 -8.62
CA ASP A 4 -13.78 -13.55 -7.84
C ASP A 4 -13.44 -12.08 -7.53
N SER A 5 -12.13 -11.72 -7.55
CA SER A 5 -11.62 -10.38 -7.26
C SER A 5 -10.17 -10.21 -7.72
N LEU A 6 -9.78 -8.98 -8.03
CA LEU A 6 -8.39 -8.57 -8.27
C LEU A 6 -7.59 -8.40 -6.97
N VAL A 7 -8.28 -8.18 -5.85
CA VAL A 7 -7.64 -7.80 -4.58
C VAL A 7 -6.55 -8.76 -4.13
N PRO A 8 -6.75 -10.09 -4.08
CA PRO A 8 -5.69 -10.98 -3.63
C PRO A 8 -4.43 -10.92 -4.49
N GLY A 9 -4.60 -10.93 -5.81
CA GLY A 9 -3.48 -10.83 -6.75
C GLY A 9 -2.74 -9.49 -6.64
N LEU A 10 -3.49 -8.40 -6.48
CA LEU A 10 -2.93 -7.07 -6.33
C LEU A 10 -2.13 -6.94 -5.02
N LEU A 11 -2.67 -7.38 -3.90
CA LEU A 11 -1.96 -7.36 -2.62
C LEU A 11 -0.63 -8.11 -2.68
N LEU A 12 -0.62 -9.30 -3.24
CA LEU A 12 0.60 -10.11 -3.38
C LEU A 12 1.61 -9.48 -4.33
N ALA A 13 1.15 -8.92 -5.45
CA ALA A 13 2.01 -8.21 -6.40
C ALA A 13 2.62 -6.95 -5.79
N MET A 14 1.85 -6.19 -5.01
CA MET A 14 2.32 -5.00 -4.30
C MET A 14 3.43 -5.35 -3.29
N VAL A 15 3.27 -6.42 -2.53
CA VAL A 15 4.30 -6.87 -1.57
C VAL A 15 5.58 -7.27 -2.30
N ALA A 16 5.47 -8.10 -3.34
CA ALA A 16 6.62 -8.54 -4.12
C ALA A 16 7.36 -7.36 -4.78
N ALA A 17 6.61 -6.41 -5.34
CA ALA A 17 7.17 -5.21 -5.94
C ALA A 17 7.86 -4.31 -4.90
N ALA A 18 7.24 -4.10 -3.76
CA ALA A 18 7.82 -3.30 -2.69
C ALA A 18 9.13 -3.92 -2.17
N GLU A 19 9.19 -5.22 -1.98
CA GLU A 19 10.40 -5.92 -1.59
C GLU A 19 11.53 -5.72 -2.60
N THR A 20 11.22 -5.72 -3.89
CA THR A 20 12.20 -5.50 -4.96
C THR A 20 12.62 -4.03 -5.04
N GLU A 21 11.66 -3.10 -5.12
CA GLU A 21 11.92 -1.67 -5.32
C GLU A 21 12.57 -1.01 -4.10
N LEU A 22 12.33 -1.53 -2.90
CA LEU A 22 12.86 -1.00 -1.64
C LEU A 22 14.06 -1.78 -1.09
N ALA A 23 14.57 -2.77 -1.81
CA ALA A 23 15.64 -3.65 -1.35
C ALA A 23 16.90 -2.89 -0.90
N ALA A 24 17.23 -1.76 -1.53
CA ALA A 24 18.41 -0.94 -1.20
C ALA A 24 18.17 0.04 -0.03
N LEU A 25 16.95 0.16 0.49
CA LEU A 25 16.55 1.18 1.46
C LEU A 25 16.44 0.67 2.90
N ASP A 26 16.68 -0.60 3.15
CA ASP A 26 16.55 -1.23 4.47
C ASP A 26 15.18 -0.99 5.12
N VAL A 27 14.12 -1.31 4.37
CA VAL A 27 12.73 -1.18 4.79
C VAL A 27 12.13 -2.57 4.96
N THR A 28 11.45 -2.78 6.08
CA THR A 28 10.67 -4.01 6.30
C THR A 28 9.32 -3.88 5.63
N VAL A 29 9.04 -4.75 4.65
CA VAL A 29 7.77 -4.81 3.94
C VAL A 29 6.96 -5.98 4.45
N SER A 30 5.69 -5.77 4.78
CA SER A 30 4.80 -6.86 5.18
C SER A 30 3.37 -6.70 4.64
N LEU A 31 2.72 -7.82 4.44
CA LEU A 31 1.29 -7.90 4.18
C LEU A 31 0.56 -7.95 5.53
N GLY A 32 -0.21 -6.91 5.81
CA GLY A 32 -0.83 -6.73 7.12
C GLY A 32 0.17 -6.31 8.19
N PHE A 33 -0.33 -6.07 9.40
CA PHE A 33 0.52 -5.72 10.54
C PHE A 33 1.06 -6.99 11.21
N ASP A 34 2.36 -7.12 11.25
CA ASP A 34 3.04 -8.31 11.78
C ASP A 34 3.38 -8.24 13.28
N GLY A 35 2.99 -7.15 13.95
CA GLY A 35 3.26 -6.94 15.38
C GLY A 35 4.63 -6.39 15.70
N THR A 36 5.48 -6.14 14.70
CA THR A 36 6.82 -5.58 14.92
C THR A 36 6.85 -4.10 14.56
N ALA A 37 7.01 -3.25 15.56
CA ALA A 37 7.22 -1.80 15.40
C ALA A 37 8.28 -1.37 16.42
N ASP A 38 9.52 -1.74 16.15
CA ASP A 38 10.66 -1.66 17.05
C ASP A 38 11.66 -0.56 16.69
N GLY A 39 11.19 0.52 16.07
CA GLY A 39 12.03 1.67 15.72
C GLY A 39 12.75 1.56 14.38
N GLY A 40 12.34 0.64 13.53
CA GLY A 40 12.80 0.53 12.14
C GLY A 40 11.92 1.30 11.15
N ASP A 41 12.24 1.17 9.87
CA ASP A 41 11.43 1.71 8.78
C ASP A 41 10.56 0.59 8.20
N TYR A 42 9.28 0.89 8.00
CA TYR A 42 8.28 -0.11 7.61
C TYR A 42 7.40 0.37 6.46
N LEU A 43 7.00 -0.57 5.61
CA LEU A 43 5.86 -0.44 4.71
C LEU A 43 4.90 -1.61 4.99
N TRP A 44 3.72 -1.28 5.51
CA TRP A 44 2.62 -2.24 5.68
C TRP A 44 1.61 -2.07 4.55
N ILE A 45 1.39 -3.15 3.82
CA ILE A 45 0.40 -3.21 2.74
C ILE A 45 -0.84 -3.92 3.26
N GLY A 46 -2.01 -3.30 3.10
CA GLY A 46 -3.25 -3.80 3.67
C GLY A 46 -3.50 -3.36 5.11
N VAL A 47 -2.93 -2.24 5.53
CA VAL A 47 -3.08 -1.70 6.88
C VAL A 47 -3.24 -0.17 6.81
N GLU A 48 -4.33 0.34 7.38
CA GLU A 48 -4.55 1.79 7.48
C GLU A 48 -3.79 2.37 8.68
N ASP A 49 -3.98 1.77 9.86
CA ASP A 49 -3.28 2.16 11.08
C ASP A 49 -2.84 0.91 11.84
N PRO A 50 -1.53 0.60 11.88
CA PRO A 50 -1.03 -0.58 12.54
C PRO A 50 -1.23 -0.57 14.08
N PHE A 51 -1.50 0.59 14.66
CA PHE A 51 -1.70 0.74 16.10
C PHE A 51 -3.18 0.89 16.47
N SER A 52 -4.08 0.79 15.51
CA SER A 52 -5.52 0.76 15.80
C SER A 52 -5.89 -0.52 16.56
N ALA A 53 -6.68 -0.36 17.61
CA ALA A 53 -7.18 -1.48 18.39
C ALA A 53 -8.25 -2.32 17.65
N SER A 54 -8.77 -1.83 16.53
CA SER A 54 -9.75 -2.52 15.71
C SER A 54 -9.12 -3.05 14.42
N LEU A 55 -9.50 -4.28 14.03
CA LEU A 55 -9.17 -4.80 12.73
C LEU A 55 -9.97 -4.03 11.68
N GLY A 56 -9.27 -3.25 10.86
CA GLY A 56 -9.86 -2.59 9.68
C GLY A 56 -9.70 -3.45 8.43
N PRO A 57 -10.41 -3.14 7.34
CA PRO A 57 -10.25 -3.83 6.09
C PRO A 57 -8.86 -3.53 5.49
N ALA A 58 -8.20 -4.56 4.95
CA ALA A 58 -6.96 -4.38 4.17
C ALA A 58 -7.23 -3.68 2.84
N ALA A 59 -8.36 -3.97 2.25
CA ALA A 59 -8.83 -3.40 0.99
C ALA A 59 -10.36 -3.40 0.95
N SER A 60 -10.94 -2.57 0.10
CA SER A 60 -12.35 -2.66 -0.28
C SER A 60 -12.48 -2.56 -1.79
N ALA A 61 -13.45 -3.26 -2.34
CA ALA A 61 -13.73 -3.22 -3.76
C ALA A 61 -15.23 -3.30 -4.02
N SER A 62 -15.66 -2.65 -5.10
CA SER A 62 -16.99 -2.79 -5.66
C SER A 62 -16.90 -3.38 -7.06
N GLN A 63 -17.90 -4.18 -7.42
CA GLN A 63 -17.95 -4.87 -8.70
C GLN A 63 -19.25 -4.48 -9.43
N GLU A 64 -19.10 -4.15 -10.70
CA GLU A 64 -20.22 -3.81 -11.56
C GLU A 64 -20.18 -4.64 -12.84
N TRP A 65 -21.34 -5.07 -13.32
CA TRP A 65 -21.42 -5.78 -14.59
C TRP A 65 -21.01 -4.87 -15.75
N ALA A 66 -20.09 -5.34 -16.57
CA ALA A 66 -19.68 -4.63 -17.78
C ALA A 66 -20.76 -4.78 -18.89
N GLY A 67 -21.74 -3.94 -18.83
CA GLY A 67 -22.58 -3.30 -19.85
C GLY A 67 -23.33 -4.12 -20.81
N SER A 68 -23.37 -5.28 -21.26
CA SER A 68 -24.38 -5.91 -22.14
C SER A 68 -24.62 -7.38 -21.82
N GLN A 69 -25.82 -7.83 -22.14
CA GLN A 69 -26.29 -9.22 -21.88
C GLN A 69 -25.39 -10.33 -22.49
N ARG A 70 -24.36 -9.99 -23.24
CA ARG A 70 -23.43 -10.92 -23.86
C ARG A 70 -22.00 -10.89 -23.29
N GLN A 71 -21.71 -9.97 -22.40
CA GLN A 71 -20.37 -9.90 -21.76
C GLN A 71 -20.47 -10.45 -20.32
N THR A 72 -19.70 -11.51 -20.10
CA THR A 72 -19.64 -12.20 -18.79
C THR A 72 -18.63 -11.59 -17.82
N GLY A 73 -18.06 -10.43 -18.14
CA GLY A 73 -17.06 -9.75 -17.32
C GLY A 73 -17.66 -8.75 -16.33
N ARG A 74 -16.98 -8.54 -15.23
CA ARG A 74 -17.29 -7.49 -14.25
C ARG A 74 -16.14 -6.50 -14.19
N ASN A 75 -16.46 -5.22 -14.03
CA ASN A 75 -15.48 -4.22 -13.65
C ASN A 75 -15.36 -4.22 -12.13
N GLU A 76 -14.15 -4.16 -11.63
CA GLU A 76 -13.85 -4.03 -10.21
C GLU A 76 -13.03 -2.78 -9.98
N SER A 77 -13.39 -2.00 -8.99
CA SER A 77 -12.61 -0.84 -8.53
C SER A 77 -12.60 -0.80 -7.02
N GLY A 78 -11.53 -0.28 -6.47
CA GLY A 78 -11.42 -0.19 -5.02
C GLY A 78 -10.12 0.44 -4.55
N ASP A 79 -9.89 0.33 -3.24
CA ASP A 79 -8.75 0.89 -2.57
C ASP A 79 -8.07 -0.17 -1.70
N VAL A 80 -6.74 -0.13 -1.67
CA VAL A 80 -5.90 -0.85 -0.72
C VAL A 80 -5.32 0.17 0.27
N TRP A 81 -5.44 -0.08 1.56
CA TRP A 81 -4.85 0.77 2.59
C TRP A 81 -3.40 0.37 2.83
N CYS A 82 -2.53 1.37 2.91
CA CYS A 82 -1.10 1.19 3.16
C CYS A 82 -0.60 2.21 4.17
N CYS A 83 0.45 1.84 4.90
CA CYS A 83 1.10 2.71 5.87
C CYS A 83 2.62 2.58 5.75
N ILE A 84 3.31 3.72 5.69
CA ILE A 84 4.76 3.81 5.80
C ILE A 84 5.08 4.47 7.13
N GLU A 85 6.05 3.93 7.87
CA GLU A 85 6.56 4.52 9.09
C GLU A 85 8.07 4.61 9.01
N ALA A 86 8.64 5.76 9.36
CA ALA A 86 10.07 5.99 9.43
C ALA A 86 10.47 6.63 10.75
N TRP A 87 11.58 6.18 11.30
CA TRP A 87 12.11 6.62 12.58
C TRP A 87 13.43 7.35 12.40
N ASN A 88 13.63 8.41 13.18
CA ASN A 88 14.90 9.12 13.30
C ASN A 88 15.31 9.17 14.77
N GLY A 89 16.36 8.42 15.14
CA GLY A 89 16.85 8.28 16.51
C GLY A 89 17.46 9.54 17.11
N GLU A 90 17.71 10.57 16.28
CA GLU A 90 18.23 11.86 16.73
C GLU A 90 17.12 12.90 16.97
N GLY A 91 15.85 12.49 16.85
CA GLY A 91 14.70 13.34 17.07
C GLY A 91 14.44 14.37 15.95
N ARG A 92 15.01 14.17 14.76
CA ARG A 92 14.83 15.09 13.62
C ARG A 92 13.59 14.73 12.83
N MET A 93 12.53 15.48 13.06
CA MET A 93 11.23 15.26 12.43
C MET A 93 11.28 15.42 10.89
N ALA A 94 12.01 16.42 10.40
CA ALA A 94 12.19 16.64 8.97
C ALA A 94 12.86 15.45 8.28
N ASP A 95 13.87 14.86 8.90
CA ASP A 95 14.59 13.70 8.35
C ASP A 95 13.69 12.47 8.31
N ALA A 96 12.88 12.24 9.35
CA ALA A 96 11.89 11.16 9.36
C ALA A 96 10.84 11.34 8.25
N LEU A 97 10.35 12.56 8.04
CA LEU A 97 9.41 12.88 6.98
C LEU A 97 10.00 12.64 5.59
N VAL A 98 11.21 13.14 5.35
CA VAL A 98 11.93 12.94 4.07
C VAL A 98 12.15 11.45 3.81
N ARG A 99 12.48 10.69 4.84
CA ARG A 99 12.66 9.24 4.74
C ARG A 99 11.37 8.52 4.34
N CYS A 100 10.23 8.89 4.92
CA CYS A 100 8.93 8.35 4.51
C CYS A 100 8.67 8.55 3.01
N HIS A 101 8.90 9.75 2.50
CA HIS A 101 8.71 10.04 1.08
C HIS A 101 9.74 9.34 0.18
N ALA A 102 10.97 9.15 0.65
CA ALA A 102 11.98 8.37 -0.04
C ALA A 102 11.60 6.87 -0.16
N ILE A 103 10.84 6.36 0.80
CA ILE A 103 10.28 5.00 0.75
C ILE A 103 9.08 4.95 -0.22
N LEU A 104 8.20 5.94 -0.15
CA LEU A 104 7.00 5.98 -1.01
C LEU A 104 7.34 6.11 -2.50
N ALA A 105 8.33 6.91 -2.85
CA ALA A 105 8.62 7.28 -4.24
C ALA A 105 8.88 6.10 -5.19
N PRO A 106 9.78 5.13 -4.90
CA PRO A 106 10.00 3.99 -5.78
C PRO A 106 8.79 3.07 -5.85
N PHE A 107 8.06 2.88 -4.76
CA PHE A 107 6.83 2.09 -4.74
C PHE A 107 5.72 2.74 -5.57
N ALA A 108 5.51 4.05 -5.42
CA ALA A 108 4.55 4.80 -6.22
C ALA A 108 4.92 4.81 -7.72
N SER A 109 6.21 4.80 -8.04
CA SER A 109 6.69 4.70 -9.43
C SER A 109 6.35 3.36 -10.05
N TRP A 110 6.50 2.26 -9.31
CA TRP A 110 6.08 0.94 -9.77
C TRP A 110 4.56 0.90 -9.98
N LEU A 111 3.77 1.40 -9.03
CA LEU A 111 2.31 1.43 -9.15
C LEU A 111 1.83 2.13 -10.43
N ARG A 112 2.49 3.21 -10.83
CA ARG A 112 2.11 3.97 -12.04
C ARG A 112 2.26 3.19 -13.34
N VAL A 113 3.14 2.20 -13.39
CA VAL A 113 3.41 1.38 -14.58
C VAL A 113 2.87 -0.04 -14.48
N ALA A 114 2.40 -0.44 -13.31
CA ALA A 114 1.81 -1.77 -13.10
C ALA A 114 0.54 -1.94 -13.94
N ASP A 115 0.41 -3.09 -14.55
CA ASP A 115 -0.67 -3.38 -15.49
C ASP A 115 -1.12 -4.85 -15.43
N ASN A 116 -1.83 -5.28 -16.48
CA ASN A 116 -2.32 -6.65 -16.63
C ASN A 116 -1.20 -7.71 -16.66
N ALA A 117 0.04 -7.35 -16.94
CA ALA A 117 1.16 -8.31 -16.88
C ALA A 117 1.54 -8.60 -15.43
N ASP A 118 1.43 -7.62 -14.54
CA ASP A 118 1.71 -7.77 -13.11
C ASP A 118 0.54 -8.44 -12.37
N VAL A 119 -0.67 -7.96 -12.65
CA VAL A 119 -1.92 -8.49 -12.07
C VAL A 119 -2.92 -8.67 -13.21
N PRO A 120 -3.13 -9.89 -13.68
CA PRO A 120 -4.06 -10.11 -14.80
C PRO A 120 -5.46 -9.54 -14.53
N GLY A 121 -5.94 -8.71 -15.45
CA GLY A 121 -7.19 -7.97 -15.33
C GLY A 121 -7.03 -6.54 -14.85
N LEU A 122 -5.87 -6.16 -14.29
CA LEU A 122 -5.61 -4.79 -13.85
C LEU A 122 -5.54 -3.84 -15.05
N LEU A 123 -6.26 -2.73 -14.97
CA LEU A 123 -6.27 -1.66 -15.97
C LEU A 123 -5.53 -0.42 -15.47
N HIS A 124 -5.71 -0.10 -14.20
CA HIS A 124 -5.11 1.08 -13.58
C HIS A 124 -4.88 0.86 -12.09
N VAL A 125 -3.77 1.37 -11.59
CA VAL A 125 -3.47 1.42 -10.16
C VAL A 125 -2.58 2.62 -9.86
N GLY A 126 -2.77 3.25 -8.70
CA GLY A 126 -1.96 4.40 -8.31
C GLY A 126 -2.26 4.87 -6.90
N VAL A 127 -1.35 5.67 -6.37
CA VAL A 127 -1.52 6.28 -5.05
C VAL A 127 -2.62 7.35 -5.11
N ALA A 128 -3.56 7.24 -4.20
CA ALA A 128 -4.60 8.24 -3.95
C ALA A 128 -4.63 8.56 -2.46
N ASN A 129 -4.84 9.77 -2.08
CA ASN A 129 -4.92 10.22 -0.69
C ASN A 129 -3.70 9.85 0.16
N ILE A 130 -2.98 10.83 0.62
CA ILE A 130 -1.86 10.67 1.55
C ILE A 130 -2.17 11.53 2.78
N ALA A 131 -2.18 10.91 3.96
CA ALA A 131 -2.22 11.60 5.23
C ALA A 131 -0.86 11.44 5.93
N THR A 132 -0.38 12.52 6.53
CA THR A 132 0.93 12.56 7.17
C THR A 132 0.77 12.86 8.65
N ASP A 133 1.34 11.99 9.49
CA ASP A 133 1.42 12.16 10.92
C ASP A 133 2.87 12.28 11.36
N LEU A 134 3.14 13.22 12.26
CA LEU A 134 4.46 13.47 12.84
C LEU A 134 4.36 13.46 14.36
N ALA A 135 5.22 12.70 15.02
CA ALA A 135 5.23 12.59 16.47
C ALA A 135 6.63 12.34 17.03
N LEU A 136 6.81 12.65 18.31
CA LEU A 136 7.97 12.17 19.08
C LEU A 136 7.57 10.91 19.85
N SER A 137 8.44 9.91 19.84
CA SER A 137 8.34 8.73 20.68
C SER A 137 9.60 8.65 21.56
N GLY A 138 9.50 9.12 22.80
CA GLY A 138 10.68 9.35 23.60
C GLY A 138 11.54 10.48 23.01
N THR A 139 12.78 10.16 22.63
CA THR A 139 13.73 11.07 21.95
C THR A 139 13.73 10.89 20.44
N ASP A 140 13.02 9.91 19.92
CA ASP A 140 12.97 9.59 18.51
C ASP A 140 11.88 10.38 17.79
N ALA A 141 12.16 10.83 16.58
CA ALA A 141 11.14 11.37 15.70
C ALA A 141 10.54 10.26 14.86
N VAL A 142 9.23 10.25 14.73
CA VAL A 142 8.46 9.28 13.95
C VAL A 142 7.63 10.03 12.92
N ALA A 143 7.76 9.66 11.67
CA ALA A 143 6.87 10.08 10.60
C ALA A 143 6.09 8.90 10.07
N ARG A 144 4.81 9.12 9.81
CA ARG A 144 3.91 8.11 9.26
C ARG A 144 3.14 8.68 8.08
N LEU A 145 3.13 7.94 6.98
CA LEU A 145 2.27 8.21 5.84
C LEU A 145 1.22 7.11 5.75
N VAL A 146 -0.04 7.47 5.89
CA VAL A 146 -1.17 6.59 5.61
C VAL A 146 -1.71 6.96 4.24
N PHE A 147 -1.78 6.01 3.34
CA PHE A 147 -2.22 6.27 1.98
C PHE A 147 -3.09 5.14 1.43
N ARG A 148 -3.84 5.47 0.41
CA ARG A 148 -4.63 4.50 -0.35
C ARG A 148 -4.02 4.28 -1.71
N VAL A 149 -4.10 3.05 -2.16
CA VAL A 149 -3.78 2.67 -3.53
C VAL A 149 -5.09 2.35 -4.22
N HIS A 150 -5.50 3.22 -5.13
CA HIS A 150 -6.72 3.03 -5.91
C HIS A 150 -6.43 2.14 -7.11
N PHE A 151 -7.32 1.20 -7.40
CA PHE A 151 -7.21 0.32 -8.55
C PHE A 151 -8.53 0.18 -9.31
N GLU A 152 -8.39 -0.10 -10.59
CA GLU A 152 -9.50 -0.45 -11.48
C GLU A 152 -9.08 -1.62 -12.36
N GLY A 153 -9.99 -2.51 -12.62
CA GLY A 153 -9.70 -3.64 -13.48
C GLY A 153 -10.94 -4.43 -13.89
N ARG A 154 -10.70 -5.58 -14.49
CA ARG A 154 -11.72 -6.43 -15.07
C ARG A 154 -11.52 -7.88 -14.65
N ILE A 155 -12.61 -8.54 -14.20
CA ILE A 155 -12.64 -9.93 -13.78
C ILE A 155 -13.69 -10.73 -14.54
#